data_da0feec7a28b96eaa939fc73c974bde6
#
_entry.id   da0feec7a28b96eaa939fc73c974bde6
#
_cell.length_a   1.000
_cell.length_b   1.000
_cell.length_c   1.000
_cell.angle_alpha   90.00
_cell.angle_beta   90.00
_cell.angle_gamma   90.00
#
_symmetry.space_group_name_H-M   'P 1'
#
loop_
_entity.id
_entity.type
_entity.pdbx_description
1 polymer ?
#
loop_
_entity_poly.entity_id
_entity_poly.type
_entity_poly.pdbx_seq_one_letter_code
_entity_poly.pdbx_strand_id
1 'polypeptide(L)'
;FEWKNRGKAQQTALFCRSSAVQDVQQLLAGYEMTLDELRERMQQAERTGEEQTAQLERLRSDLSLSRSHEKDLEKTLNNVTSSTFWKMSWPLRYFVSKGRQLAHTFPPFVFLGQLRRVGISGVRAQAKAKKEYAKLFPGRTMRADRFASAELLVRQAADQPAAPRISIVVPLYNTPQQFLVELLDSVQNQTYQNWELCLVDAGQDETVGQTVAARAAEDPRIRYRKLEKNEGIAGNTNQGFALATGEFIALLDHDDILHPCALWYVAQAIAEQGADFVYTDEVTFEGDIDHLTVYHFKPDYMLDNLRSNTYICHLSVFSAKLLAAVGGDERAAFNGSQDYDLYLRLTEKAHKIVHIPHLLYYWRSSPTSVASN
;
A
#
# COMPACT_ATOMS: atom_id res chain seq x y z
N PHE A 1 -12.12 19.38 7.68
CA PHE A 1 -13.33 18.51 7.78
C PHE A 1 -13.14 17.55 8.95
N GLU A 2 -13.70 17.88 10.12
CA GLU A 2 -13.86 16.87 11.16
C GLU A 2 -15.05 15.96 10.81
N TRP A 3 -14.76 14.76 10.37
CA TRP A 3 -15.76 13.73 10.12
C TRP A 3 -16.38 13.26 11.45
N LYS A 4 -17.39 13.96 11.93
CA LYS A 4 -18.10 13.61 13.17
C LYS A 4 -19.00 12.38 13.07
N ASN A 5 -19.00 11.64 11.94
CA ASN A 5 -19.85 10.45 11.77
C ASN A 5 -19.14 9.39 10.90
N ARG A 6 -18.30 8.55 11.49
CA ARG A 6 -17.61 7.43 10.81
C ARG A 6 -18.57 6.50 10.03
N GLY A 7 -19.76 6.26 10.53
CA GLY A 7 -20.75 5.40 9.83
C GLY A 7 -21.34 6.02 8.55
N LYS A 8 -21.49 7.34 8.48
CA LYS A 8 -21.90 8.03 7.24
C LYS A 8 -20.74 8.14 6.25
N ALA A 9 -19.51 8.30 6.75
CA ALA A 9 -18.31 8.34 5.91
C ALA A 9 -18.06 7.01 5.18
N GLN A 10 -18.27 5.88 5.84
CA GLN A 10 -18.13 4.57 5.20
C GLN A 10 -19.19 4.34 4.11
N GLN A 11 -20.44 4.76 4.33
CA GLN A 11 -21.48 4.67 3.31
C GLN A 11 -21.21 5.60 2.12
N THR A 12 -20.67 6.79 2.35
CA THR A 12 -20.33 7.75 1.28
C THR A 12 -19.10 7.30 0.50
N ALA A 13 -18.08 6.74 1.14
CA ALA A 13 -16.90 6.19 0.47
C ALA A 13 -17.23 5.00 -0.45
N LEU A 14 -18.18 4.14 -0.07
CA LEU A 14 -18.66 3.04 -0.92
C LEU A 14 -19.37 3.55 -2.20
N PHE A 15 -19.97 4.73 -2.16
CA PHE A 15 -20.72 5.34 -3.27
C PHE A 15 -19.92 6.32 -4.11
N CYS A 16 -18.76 6.79 -3.66
CA CYS A 16 -17.92 7.76 -4.36
C CYS A 16 -17.12 7.19 -5.54
N ARG A 17 -17.58 6.14 -6.19
CA ARG A 17 -17.04 5.67 -7.48
C ARG A 17 -17.57 6.42 -8.70
N SER A 18 -18.32 7.51 -8.54
CA SER A 18 -18.56 8.41 -9.69
C SER A 18 -17.38 9.38 -9.79
N SER A 19 -16.80 9.51 -10.96
CA SER A 19 -15.68 10.42 -11.25
C SER A 19 -15.90 11.83 -10.69
N ALA A 20 -17.13 12.35 -10.76
CA ALA A 20 -17.48 13.69 -10.30
C ALA A 20 -17.28 13.93 -8.79
N VAL A 21 -17.46 12.92 -7.93
CA VAL A 21 -17.26 13.08 -6.47
C VAL A 21 -15.77 12.95 -6.13
N GLN A 22 -15.04 12.09 -6.84
CA GLN A 22 -13.57 12.02 -6.70
C GLN A 22 -12.91 13.31 -7.14
N ASP A 23 -13.40 13.93 -8.24
CA ASP A 23 -12.89 15.21 -8.75
C ASP A 23 -13.15 16.34 -7.74
N VAL A 24 -14.32 16.38 -7.09
CA VAL A 24 -14.63 17.37 -6.05
C VAL A 24 -13.78 17.15 -4.79
N GLN A 25 -13.54 15.91 -4.39
CA GLN A 25 -12.69 15.61 -3.25
C GLN A 25 -11.21 15.98 -3.50
N GLN A 26 -10.70 15.75 -4.71
CA GLN A 26 -9.36 16.19 -5.11
C GLN A 26 -9.25 17.72 -5.15
N LEU A 27 -10.27 18.41 -5.64
CA LEU A 27 -10.34 19.87 -5.62
C LEU A 27 -10.35 20.41 -4.18
N LEU A 28 -11.15 19.84 -3.29
CA LEU A 28 -11.19 20.22 -1.88
C LEU A 28 -9.84 20.04 -1.18
N ALA A 29 -9.18 18.90 -1.37
CA ALA A 29 -7.84 18.66 -0.84
C ALA A 29 -6.80 19.65 -1.39
N GLY A 30 -6.90 20.01 -2.66
CA GLY A 30 -6.06 21.05 -3.28
C GLY A 30 -6.29 22.44 -2.67
N TYR A 31 -7.55 22.80 -2.38
CA TYR A 31 -7.88 24.06 -1.71
C TYR A 31 -7.41 24.11 -0.25
N GLU A 32 -7.50 23.03 0.50
CA GLU A 32 -6.99 22.95 1.87
C GLU A 32 -5.46 23.19 1.91
N MET A 33 -4.69 22.55 1.01
CA MET A 33 -3.24 22.83 0.88
C MET A 33 -2.95 24.29 0.56
N THR A 34 -3.70 24.89 -0.37
CA THR A 34 -3.54 26.31 -0.74
C THR A 34 -3.85 27.25 0.43
N LEU A 35 -4.85 26.91 1.24
CA LEU A 35 -5.21 27.68 2.44
C LEU A 35 -4.12 27.63 3.51
N ASP A 36 -3.48 26.48 3.70
CA ASP A 36 -2.40 26.35 4.68
C ASP A 36 -1.12 27.09 4.22
N GLU A 37 -0.76 27.03 2.94
CA GLU A 37 0.31 27.84 2.37
C GLU A 37 0.05 29.35 2.55
N LEU A 38 -1.18 29.81 2.34
CA LEU A 38 -1.54 31.21 2.53
C LEU A 38 -1.47 31.63 4.01
N ARG A 39 -1.84 30.73 4.94
CA ARG A 39 -1.68 30.98 6.38
C ARG A 39 -0.23 31.11 6.80
N GLU A 40 0.65 30.23 6.31
CA GLU A 40 2.09 30.31 6.59
C GLU A 40 2.70 31.62 6.05
N ARG A 41 2.35 32.00 4.83
CA ARG A 41 2.80 33.27 4.23
C ARG A 41 2.29 34.49 5.00
N MET A 42 1.06 34.44 5.48
CA MET A 42 0.53 35.50 6.37
C MET A 42 1.32 35.62 7.66
N GLN A 43 1.61 34.49 8.33
CA GLN A 43 2.39 34.50 9.57
C GLN A 43 3.81 35.00 9.35
N GLN A 44 4.42 34.69 8.21
CA GLN A 44 5.74 35.20 7.85
C GLN A 44 5.71 36.68 7.53
N ALA A 45 4.66 37.18 6.88
CA ALA A 45 4.48 38.61 6.59
C ALA A 45 4.20 39.43 7.84
N GLU A 46 3.48 38.91 8.81
CA GLU A 46 3.25 39.57 10.12
C GLU A 46 4.53 39.74 10.95
N ARG A 47 5.55 38.90 10.75
CA ARG A 47 6.83 38.95 11.47
C ARG A 47 7.83 40.01 10.96
N THR A 48 7.64 40.56 9.78
CA THR A 48 8.64 41.39 9.09
C THR A 48 8.33 42.90 9.02
N GLY A 49 7.25 43.40 9.61
CA GLY A 49 7.02 44.84 9.81
C GLY A 49 6.31 45.58 8.68
N GLU A 50 6.23 46.92 8.82
CA GLU A 50 5.31 47.83 8.11
C GLU A 50 5.37 47.83 6.55
N GLU A 51 6.48 47.44 5.95
CA GLU A 51 6.59 47.39 4.46
C GLU A 51 5.73 46.30 3.80
N GLN A 52 5.16 45.42 4.59
CA GLN A 52 4.42 44.27 4.09
C GLN A 52 2.89 44.40 4.22
N THR A 53 2.39 45.54 4.67
CA THR A 53 0.94 45.75 4.87
C THR A 53 0.12 45.53 3.59
N ALA A 54 0.61 46.01 2.47
CA ALA A 54 -0.04 45.81 1.17
C ALA A 54 -0.04 44.33 0.69
N GLN A 55 0.99 43.58 1.06
CA GLN A 55 1.10 42.15 0.77
C GLN A 55 0.18 41.33 1.67
N LEU A 56 0.07 41.71 2.93
CA LEU A 56 -0.87 41.15 3.91
C LEU A 56 -2.34 41.31 3.47
N GLU A 57 -2.69 42.51 2.96
CA GLU A 57 -4.04 42.78 2.47
C GLU A 57 -4.38 41.90 1.22
N ARG A 58 -3.41 41.75 0.31
CA ARG A 58 -3.58 40.87 -0.84
C ARG A 58 -3.76 39.40 -0.40
N LEU A 59 -2.89 38.92 0.50
CA LEU A 59 -2.97 37.55 1.03
C LEU A 59 -4.29 37.31 1.80
N ARG A 60 -4.78 38.32 2.54
CA ARG A 60 -6.09 38.27 3.21
C ARG A 60 -7.24 38.19 2.19
N SER A 61 -7.16 38.94 1.11
CA SER A 61 -8.13 38.89 0.00
C SER A 61 -8.14 37.50 -0.67
N ASP A 62 -6.97 36.96 -0.99
CA ASP A 62 -6.82 35.65 -1.61
C ASP A 62 -7.32 34.52 -0.68
N LEU A 63 -7.01 34.63 0.62
CA LEU A 63 -7.52 33.71 1.64
C LEU A 63 -9.05 33.76 1.73
N SER A 64 -9.65 34.97 1.66
CA SER A 64 -11.11 35.14 1.70
C SER A 64 -11.78 34.53 0.46
N LEU A 65 -11.16 34.68 -0.71
CA LEU A 65 -11.63 34.11 -1.97
C LEU A 65 -11.55 32.59 -1.95
N SER A 66 -10.45 32.02 -1.49
CA SER A 66 -10.28 30.56 -1.33
C SER A 66 -11.31 29.98 -0.38
N ARG A 67 -11.57 30.62 0.77
CA ARG A 67 -12.62 30.19 1.72
C ARG A 67 -14.03 30.28 1.11
N SER A 68 -14.27 31.25 0.25
CA SER A 68 -15.55 31.35 -0.46
C SER A 68 -15.73 30.18 -1.44
N HIS A 69 -14.67 29.84 -2.19
CA HIS A 69 -14.69 28.70 -3.10
C HIS A 69 -14.88 27.36 -2.38
N GLU A 70 -14.20 27.19 -1.22
CA GLU A 70 -14.37 26.01 -0.37
C GLU A 70 -15.83 25.84 0.05
N LYS A 71 -16.49 26.92 0.53
CA LYS A 71 -17.92 26.90 0.89
C LYS A 71 -18.84 26.61 -0.29
N ASP A 72 -18.53 27.12 -1.46
CA ASP A 72 -19.30 26.86 -2.67
C ASP A 72 -19.18 25.40 -3.15
N LEU A 73 -17.98 24.81 -3.01
CA LEU A 73 -17.74 23.40 -3.27
C LEU A 73 -18.46 22.50 -2.24
N GLU A 74 -18.40 22.85 -0.95
CA GLU A 74 -19.18 22.17 0.09
C GLU A 74 -20.68 22.22 -0.17
N LYS A 75 -21.19 23.40 -0.55
CA LYS A 75 -22.60 23.59 -0.91
C LYS A 75 -22.97 22.75 -2.13
N THR A 76 -22.11 22.70 -3.13
CA THR A 76 -22.31 21.89 -4.34
C THR A 76 -22.32 20.41 -4.00
N LEU A 77 -21.36 19.94 -3.18
CA LEU A 77 -21.30 18.55 -2.71
C LEU A 77 -22.58 18.19 -1.92
N ASN A 78 -22.99 19.08 -0.99
CA ASN A 78 -24.21 18.88 -0.21
C ASN A 78 -25.47 18.88 -1.10
N ASN A 79 -25.54 19.74 -2.11
CA ASN A 79 -26.64 19.77 -3.05
C ASN A 79 -26.72 18.47 -3.88
N VAL A 80 -25.59 17.96 -4.35
CA VAL A 80 -25.51 16.69 -5.08
C VAL A 80 -25.93 15.53 -4.17
N THR A 81 -25.37 15.43 -2.97
CA THR A 81 -25.61 14.31 -2.05
C THR A 81 -27.00 14.37 -1.36
N SER A 82 -27.57 15.57 -1.20
CA SER A 82 -28.91 15.77 -0.62
C SER A 82 -30.02 15.78 -1.68
N SER A 83 -29.68 15.83 -2.97
CA SER A 83 -30.66 15.94 -4.04
C SER A 83 -31.65 14.76 -4.03
N THR A 84 -32.90 15.04 -4.38
CA THR A 84 -33.96 14.03 -4.47
C THR A 84 -33.57 12.93 -5.46
N PHE A 85 -32.91 13.30 -6.56
CA PHE A 85 -32.37 12.36 -7.55
C PHE A 85 -31.32 11.44 -6.93
N TRP A 86 -30.39 11.97 -6.13
CA TRP A 86 -29.36 11.18 -5.43
C TRP A 86 -29.99 10.22 -4.40
N LYS A 87 -30.99 10.69 -3.65
CA LYS A 87 -31.74 9.87 -2.68
C LYS A 87 -32.62 8.83 -3.37
N MET A 88 -33.35 9.20 -4.42
CA MET A 88 -34.19 8.27 -5.19
C MET A 88 -33.40 7.23 -5.98
N SER A 89 -32.20 7.56 -6.40
CA SER A 89 -31.32 6.60 -7.09
C SER A 89 -30.58 5.65 -6.13
N TRP A 90 -30.70 5.85 -4.81
CA TRP A 90 -30.06 4.97 -3.81
C TRP A 90 -30.48 3.49 -3.94
N PRO A 91 -31.77 3.13 -4.05
CA PRO A 91 -32.16 1.73 -4.26
C PRO A 91 -31.57 1.17 -5.56
N LEU A 92 -31.63 1.94 -6.64
CA LEU A 92 -31.11 1.52 -7.94
C LEU A 92 -29.59 1.31 -7.91
N ARG A 93 -28.85 2.20 -7.22
CA ARG A 93 -27.40 2.08 -7.01
C ARG A 93 -27.07 0.89 -6.10
N TYR A 94 -27.86 0.65 -5.06
CA TYR A 94 -27.73 -0.51 -4.19
C TYR A 94 -27.95 -1.81 -4.99
N PHE A 95 -29.01 -1.87 -5.82
CA PHE A 95 -29.27 -3.01 -6.69
C PHE A 95 -28.21 -3.16 -7.78
N VAL A 96 -27.71 -2.06 -8.34
CA VAL A 96 -26.61 -2.09 -9.32
C VAL A 96 -25.30 -2.51 -8.67
N SER A 97 -25.00 -2.10 -7.43
CA SER A 97 -23.80 -2.54 -6.71
C SER A 97 -23.88 -4.02 -6.31
N LYS A 98 -25.03 -4.48 -5.80
CA LYS A 98 -25.27 -5.91 -5.56
C LYS A 98 -25.34 -6.72 -6.87
N GLY A 99 -25.97 -6.18 -7.90
CA GLY A 99 -25.95 -6.77 -9.24
C GLY A 99 -24.55 -6.83 -9.83
N ARG A 100 -23.68 -5.83 -9.55
CA ARG A 100 -22.25 -5.87 -9.91
C ARG A 100 -21.48 -6.94 -9.13
N GLN A 101 -21.73 -7.12 -7.83
CA GLN A 101 -21.13 -8.22 -7.06
C GLN A 101 -21.53 -9.58 -7.64
N LEU A 102 -22.83 -9.78 -7.95
CA LEU A 102 -23.32 -10.99 -8.63
C LEU A 102 -22.79 -11.10 -10.07
N ALA A 103 -22.65 -9.97 -10.79
CA ALA A 103 -22.12 -9.94 -12.14
C ALA A 103 -20.62 -10.26 -12.20
N HIS A 104 -19.85 -9.99 -11.13
CA HIS A 104 -18.44 -10.38 -11.02
C HIS A 104 -18.27 -11.89 -10.80
N THR A 105 -19.29 -12.59 -10.31
CA THR A 105 -19.29 -14.04 -10.08
C THR A 105 -19.93 -14.84 -11.22
N PHE A 106 -20.73 -14.21 -12.09
CA PHE A 106 -21.42 -14.90 -13.20
C PHE A 106 -20.64 -14.71 -14.51
N PRO A 107 -20.03 -15.78 -15.09
CA PRO A 107 -19.13 -15.68 -16.24
C PRO A 107 -19.67 -14.89 -17.46
N PRO A 108 -20.96 -14.98 -17.87
CA PRO A 108 -21.47 -14.20 -18.99
C PRO A 108 -21.49 -12.68 -18.75
N PHE A 109 -21.78 -12.23 -17.51
CA PHE A 109 -21.84 -10.81 -17.19
C PHE A 109 -20.45 -10.19 -17.03
N VAL A 110 -19.47 -10.96 -16.54
CA VAL A 110 -18.05 -10.57 -16.50
C VAL A 110 -17.56 -10.33 -17.93
N PHE A 111 -17.86 -11.22 -18.84
CA PHE A 111 -17.49 -11.10 -20.25
C PHE A 111 -18.12 -9.88 -20.92
N LEU A 112 -19.43 -9.63 -20.72
CA LEU A 112 -20.12 -8.44 -21.24
C LEU A 112 -19.58 -7.14 -20.63
N GLY A 113 -19.23 -7.13 -19.35
CA GLY A 113 -18.60 -6.01 -18.68
C GLY A 113 -17.21 -5.69 -19.27
N GLN A 114 -16.41 -6.70 -19.55
CA GLN A 114 -15.11 -6.53 -20.21
C GLN A 114 -15.24 -6.06 -21.66
N LEU A 115 -16.16 -6.64 -22.43
CA LEU A 115 -16.46 -6.20 -23.79
C LEU A 115 -16.85 -4.72 -23.87
N ARG A 116 -17.63 -4.24 -22.90
CA ARG A 116 -18.06 -2.83 -22.84
C ARG A 116 -16.91 -1.88 -22.47
N ARG A 117 -15.92 -2.33 -21.68
CA ARG A 117 -14.77 -1.51 -21.25
C ARG A 117 -13.66 -1.43 -22.29
N VAL A 118 -13.29 -2.56 -22.87
CA VAL A 118 -12.07 -2.67 -23.68
C VAL A 118 -12.30 -3.14 -25.12
N GLY A 119 -13.55 -3.41 -25.51
CA GLY A 119 -13.89 -3.91 -26.83
C GLY A 119 -13.42 -5.35 -27.09
N ILE A 120 -13.72 -5.88 -28.27
CA ILE A 120 -13.36 -7.25 -28.66
C ILE A 120 -11.82 -7.43 -28.76
N SER A 121 -11.12 -6.42 -29.27
CA SER A 121 -9.66 -6.41 -29.40
C SER A 121 -8.98 -6.46 -28.04
N GLY A 122 -9.45 -5.66 -27.07
CA GLY A 122 -8.95 -5.66 -25.71
C GLY A 122 -9.21 -6.97 -24.98
N VAL A 123 -10.39 -7.59 -25.14
CA VAL A 123 -10.67 -8.91 -24.56
C VAL A 123 -9.74 -9.99 -25.13
N ARG A 124 -9.44 -9.94 -26.44
CA ARG A 124 -8.47 -10.86 -27.07
C ARG A 124 -7.04 -10.62 -26.56
N ALA A 125 -6.63 -9.36 -26.39
CA ALA A 125 -5.34 -9.01 -25.83
C ALA A 125 -5.19 -9.52 -24.40
N GLN A 126 -6.20 -9.33 -23.55
CA GLN A 126 -6.22 -9.86 -22.18
C GLN A 126 -6.17 -11.38 -22.14
N ALA A 127 -6.92 -12.07 -23.03
CA ALA A 127 -6.89 -13.52 -23.11
C ALA A 127 -5.52 -14.06 -23.57
N LYS A 128 -4.84 -13.33 -24.48
CA LYS A 128 -3.47 -13.65 -24.91
C LYS A 128 -2.50 -13.43 -23.74
N ALA A 129 -2.57 -12.30 -23.06
CA ALA A 129 -1.73 -11.99 -21.91
C ALA A 129 -1.91 -13.02 -20.78
N LYS A 130 -3.16 -13.47 -20.49
CA LYS A 130 -3.43 -14.55 -19.54
C LYS A 130 -2.73 -15.86 -19.91
N LYS A 131 -2.71 -16.21 -21.18
CA LYS A 131 -2.00 -17.41 -21.66
C LYS A 131 -0.48 -17.28 -21.53
N GLU A 132 0.06 -16.10 -21.84
CA GLU A 132 1.50 -15.82 -21.66
C GLU A 132 1.88 -15.85 -20.18
N TYR A 133 1.07 -15.24 -19.30
CA TYR A 133 1.30 -15.29 -17.86
C TYR A 133 1.32 -16.72 -17.34
N ALA A 134 0.35 -17.56 -17.74
CA ALA A 134 0.30 -18.97 -17.33
C ALA A 134 1.52 -19.78 -17.81
N LYS A 135 2.15 -19.40 -18.92
CA LYS A 135 3.40 -20.02 -19.38
C LYS A 135 4.61 -19.58 -18.56
N LEU A 136 4.68 -18.27 -18.21
CA LEU A 136 5.77 -17.70 -17.43
C LEU A 136 5.72 -18.15 -15.97
N PHE A 137 4.51 -18.37 -15.45
CA PHE A 137 4.27 -18.73 -14.05
C PHE A 137 3.37 -19.97 -13.93
N PRO A 138 3.87 -21.16 -14.30
CA PRO A 138 3.06 -22.39 -14.28
C PRO A 138 2.63 -22.72 -12.84
N GLY A 139 1.36 -23.13 -12.70
CA GLY A 139 0.76 -23.49 -11.41
C GLY A 139 0.30 -22.30 -10.55
N ARG A 140 0.52 -21.07 -10.99
CA ARG A 140 0.07 -19.88 -10.26
C ARG A 140 -1.33 -19.48 -10.69
N THR A 141 -2.24 -19.32 -9.71
CA THR A 141 -3.57 -18.79 -9.95
C THR A 141 -3.48 -17.26 -10.05
N MET A 142 -4.01 -16.70 -11.16
CA MET A 142 -4.07 -15.26 -11.37
C MET A 142 -5.14 -14.58 -10.47
N ARG A 143 -4.97 -14.61 -9.14
CA ARG A 143 -5.66 -13.64 -8.30
C ARG A 143 -5.12 -12.22 -8.48
N ALA A 144 -3.94 -12.12 -9.08
CA ALA A 144 -3.25 -10.88 -9.42
C ALA A 144 -4.03 -9.95 -10.39
N ASP A 145 -4.98 -10.46 -11.18
CA ASP A 145 -5.79 -9.66 -12.10
C ASP A 145 -6.79 -8.72 -11.41
N ARG A 146 -6.98 -8.86 -10.10
CA ARG A 146 -7.72 -7.88 -9.28
C ARG A 146 -6.97 -6.57 -9.11
N PHE A 147 -5.64 -6.58 -9.13
CA PHE A 147 -4.76 -5.47 -8.79
C PHE A 147 -4.07 -4.85 -10.01
N ALA A 148 -3.76 -5.66 -11.00
CA ALA A 148 -3.04 -5.23 -12.19
C ALA A 148 -3.60 -5.91 -13.43
N SER A 149 -3.51 -5.25 -14.59
CA SER A 149 -3.90 -5.88 -15.84
C SER A 149 -2.93 -7.01 -16.21
N ALA A 150 -3.44 -8.05 -16.87
CA ALA A 150 -2.60 -9.15 -17.32
C ALA A 150 -1.47 -8.67 -18.25
N GLU A 151 -1.71 -7.62 -19.04
CA GLU A 151 -0.73 -6.99 -19.91
C GLU A 151 0.42 -6.36 -19.11
N LEU A 152 0.11 -5.67 -18.00
CA LEU A 152 1.12 -5.09 -17.12
C LEU A 152 1.97 -6.19 -16.48
N LEU A 153 1.34 -7.22 -15.95
CA LEU A 153 2.04 -8.35 -15.29
C LEU A 153 2.98 -9.07 -16.27
N VAL A 154 2.51 -9.34 -17.49
CA VAL A 154 3.33 -9.97 -18.53
C VAL A 154 4.49 -9.07 -18.94
N ARG A 155 4.25 -7.77 -19.11
CA ARG A 155 5.29 -6.80 -19.45
C ARG A 155 6.36 -6.74 -18.37
N GLN A 156 5.98 -6.60 -17.10
CA GLN A 156 6.93 -6.56 -15.99
C GLN A 156 7.69 -7.87 -15.81
N ALA A 157 7.06 -9.02 -16.05
CA ALA A 157 7.74 -10.31 -15.99
C ALA A 157 8.78 -10.48 -17.11
N ALA A 158 8.54 -9.87 -18.27
CA ALA A 158 9.47 -9.89 -19.41
C ALA A 158 10.58 -8.83 -19.29
N ASP A 159 10.28 -7.69 -18.66
CA ASP A 159 11.18 -6.54 -18.50
C ASP A 159 11.65 -6.47 -17.04
N GLN A 160 12.68 -7.24 -16.71
CA GLN A 160 13.23 -7.31 -15.36
C GLN A 160 14.23 -6.17 -15.12
N PRO A 161 14.01 -5.29 -14.12
CA PRO A 161 15.02 -4.31 -13.74
C PRO A 161 16.36 -4.96 -13.38
N ALA A 162 17.47 -4.36 -13.79
CA ALA A 162 18.81 -4.81 -13.42
C ALA A 162 19.12 -4.41 -11.96
N ALA A 163 18.44 -5.04 -11.02
CA ALA A 163 18.52 -4.78 -9.59
C ALA A 163 19.02 -6.02 -8.83
N PRO A 164 19.61 -5.80 -7.63
CA PRO A 164 20.11 -6.88 -6.79
C PRO A 164 18.96 -7.71 -6.19
N ARG A 165 19.32 -8.85 -5.56
CA ARG A 165 18.37 -9.71 -4.88
C ARG A 165 17.72 -8.99 -3.68
N ILE A 166 16.41 -9.15 -3.54
CA ILE A 166 15.62 -8.67 -2.42
C ILE A 166 15.26 -9.85 -1.52
N SER A 167 15.68 -9.81 -0.24
CA SER A 167 15.28 -10.76 0.78
C SER A 167 14.03 -10.23 1.48
N ILE A 168 12.92 -10.96 1.35
CA ILE A 168 11.67 -10.64 2.05
C ILE A 168 11.73 -11.35 3.40
N VAL A 169 11.77 -10.61 4.49
CA VAL A 169 11.87 -11.14 5.86
C VAL A 169 10.49 -11.12 6.50
N VAL A 170 10.06 -12.29 6.99
CA VAL A 170 8.74 -12.49 7.60
C VAL A 170 8.90 -13.26 8.91
N PRO A 171 8.71 -12.61 10.06
CA PRO A 171 8.59 -13.29 11.34
C PRO A 171 7.19 -13.92 11.44
N LEU A 172 7.13 -15.24 11.65
CA LEU A 172 5.90 -16.01 11.86
C LEU A 172 5.70 -16.29 13.35
N TYR A 173 4.50 -16.01 13.85
CA TYR A 173 4.12 -16.39 15.22
C TYR A 173 2.63 -16.70 15.28
N ASN A 174 2.30 -17.97 15.53
CA ASN A 174 0.91 -18.45 15.57
C ASN A 174 0.09 -18.02 14.33
N THR A 175 0.75 -18.03 13.17
CA THR A 175 0.16 -17.57 11.90
C THR A 175 -1.00 -18.47 11.49
N PRO A 176 -2.22 -17.94 11.28
CA PRO A 176 -3.34 -18.71 10.75
C PRO A 176 -2.98 -19.28 9.37
N GLN A 177 -3.33 -20.54 9.14
CA GLN A 177 -3.00 -21.26 7.91
C GLN A 177 -3.47 -20.52 6.63
N GLN A 178 -4.64 -19.89 6.68
CA GLN A 178 -5.15 -19.11 5.56
C GLN A 178 -4.23 -17.92 5.25
N PHE A 179 -3.79 -17.18 6.26
CA PHE A 179 -2.92 -16.01 6.07
C PHE A 179 -1.56 -16.41 5.54
N LEU A 180 -1.00 -17.51 6.05
CA LEU A 180 0.25 -18.07 5.52
C LEU A 180 0.15 -18.42 4.02
N VAL A 181 -0.94 -19.05 3.60
CA VAL A 181 -1.14 -19.40 2.18
C VAL A 181 -1.28 -18.14 1.33
N GLU A 182 -2.06 -17.16 1.78
CA GLU A 182 -2.24 -15.88 1.06
C GLU A 182 -0.93 -15.09 0.94
N LEU A 183 -0.13 -15.05 2.01
CA LEU A 183 1.20 -14.45 2.01
C LEU A 183 2.12 -15.16 1.00
N LEU A 184 2.25 -16.48 1.08
CA LEU A 184 3.10 -17.28 0.17
C LEU A 184 2.69 -17.07 -1.29
N ASP A 185 1.39 -17.10 -1.58
CA ASP A 185 0.86 -16.86 -2.91
C ASP A 185 1.20 -15.44 -3.39
N SER A 186 1.12 -14.43 -2.52
CA SER A 186 1.41 -13.04 -2.87
C SER A 186 2.88 -12.82 -3.24
N VAL A 187 3.79 -13.47 -2.51
CA VAL A 187 5.23 -13.39 -2.79
C VAL A 187 5.60 -14.21 -4.04
N GLN A 188 5.08 -15.43 -4.18
CA GLN A 188 5.36 -16.25 -5.35
C GLN A 188 4.80 -15.64 -6.65
N ASN A 189 3.76 -14.79 -6.56
CA ASN A 189 3.16 -14.08 -7.69
C ASN A 189 3.86 -12.76 -8.04
N GLN A 190 4.97 -12.39 -7.39
CA GLN A 190 5.71 -11.18 -7.73
C GLN A 190 6.23 -11.24 -9.17
N THR A 191 6.06 -10.14 -9.91
CA THR A 191 6.55 -10.02 -11.29
C THR A 191 8.08 -9.91 -11.34
N TYR A 192 8.71 -9.27 -10.36
CA TYR A 192 10.16 -9.31 -10.18
C TYR A 192 10.59 -10.68 -9.67
N GLN A 193 11.61 -11.30 -10.28
CA GLN A 193 11.95 -12.69 -9.99
C GLN A 193 13.21 -12.87 -9.12
N ASN A 194 14.05 -11.84 -8.96
CA ASN A 194 15.27 -11.95 -8.16
C ASN A 194 15.01 -11.63 -6.68
N TRP A 195 14.24 -12.48 -6.02
CA TRP A 195 13.94 -12.40 -4.60
C TRP A 195 14.21 -13.73 -3.88
N GLU A 196 14.32 -13.69 -2.58
CA GLU A 196 14.17 -14.83 -1.66
C GLU A 196 13.20 -14.49 -0.54
N LEU A 197 12.51 -15.49 0.00
CA LEU A 197 11.59 -15.35 1.11
C LEU A 197 12.18 -16.03 2.35
N CYS A 198 12.48 -15.24 3.38
CA CYS A 198 13.08 -15.68 4.63
C CYS A 198 12.02 -15.74 5.72
N LEU A 199 11.49 -16.94 5.98
CA LEU A 199 10.46 -17.20 6.98
C LEU A 199 11.10 -17.68 8.28
N VAL A 200 10.83 -16.98 9.38
CA VAL A 200 11.32 -17.36 10.72
C VAL A 200 10.13 -17.62 11.63
N ASP A 201 9.96 -18.87 12.04
CA ASP A 201 8.78 -19.32 12.78
C ASP A 201 9.08 -19.58 14.25
N ALA A 202 8.48 -18.76 15.11
CA ALA A 202 8.51 -18.87 16.57
C ALA A 202 7.21 -19.45 17.16
N GLY A 203 6.24 -19.84 16.33
CA GLY A 203 4.95 -20.42 16.74
C GLY A 203 5.08 -21.85 17.25
N GLN A 204 3.98 -22.41 17.75
CA GLN A 204 3.92 -23.79 18.23
C GLN A 204 3.23 -24.74 17.22
N ASP A 205 2.58 -24.19 16.21
CA ASP A 205 1.82 -24.98 15.23
C ASP A 205 2.78 -25.57 14.18
N GLU A 206 2.93 -26.90 14.16
CA GLU A 206 3.76 -27.61 13.20
C GLU A 206 3.18 -27.56 11.76
N THR A 207 1.89 -27.29 11.60
CA THR A 207 1.26 -27.19 10.27
C THR A 207 1.83 -26.04 9.44
N VAL A 208 2.27 -24.97 10.10
CA VAL A 208 3.00 -23.85 9.48
C VAL A 208 4.27 -24.36 8.78
N GLY A 209 5.10 -25.08 9.52
CA GLY A 209 6.35 -25.66 8.99
C GLY A 209 6.11 -26.65 7.85
N GLN A 210 5.08 -27.49 7.95
CA GLN A 210 4.70 -28.44 6.90
C GLN A 210 4.28 -27.74 5.61
N THR A 211 3.48 -26.69 5.73
CA THR A 211 3.02 -25.91 4.57
C THR A 211 4.19 -25.20 3.89
N VAL A 212 5.08 -24.58 4.69
CA VAL A 212 6.26 -23.91 4.15
C VAL A 212 7.19 -24.92 3.47
N ALA A 213 7.40 -26.09 4.08
CA ALA A 213 8.24 -27.14 3.50
C ALA A 213 7.70 -27.63 2.15
N ALA A 214 6.39 -27.81 2.03
CA ALA A 214 5.76 -28.17 0.75
C ALA A 214 6.02 -27.11 -0.33
N ARG A 215 5.86 -25.82 0.00
CA ARG A 215 6.12 -24.73 -0.95
C ARG A 215 7.61 -24.58 -1.29
N ALA A 216 8.50 -24.74 -0.31
CA ALA A 216 9.95 -24.68 -0.51
C ALA A 216 10.49 -25.84 -1.39
N ALA A 217 9.83 -27.00 -1.37
CA ALA A 217 10.17 -28.11 -2.28
C ALA A 217 9.89 -27.77 -3.76
N GLU A 218 8.92 -26.89 -4.03
CA GLU A 218 8.55 -26.43 -5.38
C GLU A 218 9.29 -25.15 -5.78
N ASP A 219 9.64 -24.29 -4.80
CA ASP A 219 10.31 -22.99 -5.03
C ASP A 219 11.50 -22.82 -4.09
N PRO A 220 12.74 -23.05 -4.55
CA PRO A 220 13.96 -23.00 -3.73
C PRO A 220 14.31 -21.60 -3.22
N ARG A 221 13.60 -20.56 -3.65
CA ARG A 221 13.75 -19.21 -3.13
C ARG A 221 13.10 -19.03 -1.74
N ILE A 222 12.28 -20.00 -1.30
CA ILE A 222 11.65 -19.99 0.03
C ILE A 222 12.59 -20.66 1.02
N ARG A 223 13.00 -19.91 2.02
CA ARG A 223 13.89 -20.34 3.10
C ARG A 223 13.12 -20.29 4.42
N TYR A 224 13.27 -21.34 5.23
CA TYR A 224 12.55 -21.48 6.49
C TYR A 224 13.48 -21.80 7.63
N ARG A 225 13.25 -21.14 8.78
CA ARG A 225 13.92 -21.43 10.04
C ARG A 225 12.89 -21.54 11.16
N LYS A 226 12.81 -22.70 11.82
CA LYS A 226 12.07 -22.86 13.06
C LYS A 226 12.93 -22.39 14.21
N LEU A 227 12.38 -21.57 15.11
CA LEU A 227 13.04 -21.14 16.34
C LEU A 227 12.66 -22.08 17.49
N GLU A 228 13.60 -22.33 18.43
CA GLU A 228 13.34 -23.09 19.64
C GLU A 228 12.41 -22.32 20.61
N LYS A 229 12.49 -20.99 20.59
CA LYS A 229 11.68 -20.10 21.43
C LYS A 229 11.31 -18.82 20.69
N ASN A 230 10.22 -18.20 21.12
CA ASN A 230 9.86 -16.87 20.68
C ASN A 230 10.76 -15.81 21.35
N GLU A 231 11.51 -15.06 20.56
CA GLU A 231 12.42 -14.00 21.00
C GLU A 231 11.75 -12.60 20.96
N GLY A 232 10.44 -12.54 20.76
CA GLY A 232 9.69 -11.32 20.49
C GLY A 232 9.84 -10.86 19.05
N ILE A 233 9.04 -9.85 18.64
CA ILE A 233 8.98 -9.44 17.23
C ILE A 233 10.36 -8.99 16.73
N ALA A 234 11.08 -8.14 17.44
CA ALA A 234 12.41 -7.69 17.05
C ALA A 234 13.42 -8.85 16.98
N GLY A 235 13.43 -9.75 17.98
CA GLY A 235 14.32 -10.91 17.97
C GLY A 235 14.05 -11.86 16.81
N ASN A 236 12.79 -12.16 16.54
CA ASN A 236 12.39 -13.02 15.43
C ASN A 236 12.75 -12.38 14.08
N THR A 237 12.54 -11.06 13.90
CA THR A 237 12.93 -10.31 12.71
C THR A 237 14.45 -10.36 12.51
N ASN A 238 15.25 -10.21 13.58
CA ASN A 238 16.72 -10.30 13.53
C ASN A 238 17.21 -11.68 13.08
N GLN A 239 16.52 -12.76 13.48
CA GLN A 239 16.77 -14.10 12.95
C GLN A 239 16.48 -14.17 11.42
N GLY A 240 15.50 -13.40 10.95
CA GLY A 240 15.21 -13.24 9.54
C GLY A 240 16.31 -12.48 8.81
N PHE A 241 16.83 -11.39 9.37
CA PHE A 241 17.99 -10.67 8.83
C PHE A 241 19.21 -11.58 8.72
N ALA A 242 19.46 -12.41 9.74
CA ALA A 242 20.56 -13.38 9.71
C ALA A 242 20.35 -14.51 8.68
N LEU A 243 19.12 -14.77 8.23
CA LEU A 243 18.80 -15.73 7.18
C LEU A 243 18.92 -15.09 5.78
N ALA A 244 18.73 -13.78 5.65
CA ALA A 244 18.75 -13.05 4.39
C ALA A 244 20.14 -13.05 3.73
N THR A 245 20.16 -13.24 2.41
CA THR A 245 21.40 -13.20 1.60
C THR A 245 21.34 -12.16 0.47
N GLY A 246 20.20 -11.50 0.29
CA GLY A 246 20.02 -10.44 -0.69
C GLY A 246 20.72 -9.16 -0.29
N GLU A 247 21.01 -8.32 -1.26
CA GLU A 247 21.60 -7.00 -1.04
C GLU A 247 20.58 -5.99 -0.50
N PHE A 248 19.28 -6.27 -0.66
CA PHE A 248 18.18 -5.50 -0.12
C PHE A 248 17.27 -6.38 0.73
N ILE A 249 16.66 -5.77 1.75
CA ILE A 249 15.76 -6.41 2.70
C ILE A 249 14.42 -5.70 2.65
N ALA A 250 13.35 -6.46 2.48
CA ALA A 250 11.96 -6.02 2.58
C ALA A 250 11.33 -6.62 3.84
N LEU A 251 10.62 -5.81 4.62
CA LEU A 251 9.85 -6.27 5.76
C LEU A 251 8.41 -6.55 5.35
N LEU A 252 7.89 -7.72 5.72
CA LEU A 252 6.52 -8.14 5.44
C LEU A 252 5.94 -8.85 6.67
N ASP A 253 4.78 -8.42 7.11
CA ASP A 253 4.08 -9.06 8.22
C ASP A 253 3.38 -10.34 7.78
N HIS A 254 3.25 -11.30 8.72
CA HIS A 254 2.82 -12.66 8.42
C HIS A 254 1.33 -12.81 8.06
N ASP A 255 0.54 -11.78 8.27
CA ASP A 255 -0.90 -11.72 7.98
C ASP A 255 -1.25 -10.81 6.78
N ASP A 256 -0.24 -10.21 6.15
CA ASP A 256 -0.39 -9.24 5.08
C ASP A 256 -0.14 -9.81 3.67
N ILE A 257 -0.43 -9.00 2.67
CA ILE A 257 -0.39 -9.41 1.26
C ILE A 257 0.38 -8.35 0.45
N LEU A 258 1.31 -8.78 -0.40
CA LEU A 258 1.98 -7.90 -1.36
C LEU A 258 1.20 -7.80 -2.68
N HIS A 259 1.15 -6.58 -3.23
CA HIS A 259 0.73 -6.39 -4.61
C HIS A 259 1.69 -7.12 -5.58
N PRO A 260 1.22 -7.79 -6.63
CA PRO A 260 2.07 -8.59 -7.51
C PRO A 260 3.18 -7.80 -8.22
N CYS A 261 3.05 -6.48 -8.34
CA CYS A 261 4.05 -5.59 -8.92
C CYS A 261 4.98 -4.95 -7.89
N ALA A 262 4.84 -5.24 -6.59
CA ALA A 262 5.52 -4.50 -5.53
C ALA A 262 7.04 -4.54 -5.69
N LEU A 263 7.61 -5.73 -5.78
CA LEU A 263 9.06 -5.89 -5.91
C LEU A 263 9.60 -5.37 -7.24
N TRP A 264 8.79 -5.36 -8.31
CA TRP A 264 9.21 -4.80 -9.59
C TRP A 264 9.42 -3.28 -9.50
N TYR A 265 8.48 -2.55 -8.91
CA TYR A 265 8.61 -1.11 -8.70
C TYR A 265 9.76 -0.77 -7.75
N VAL A 266 9.95 -1.56 -6.70
CA VAL A 266 11.10 -1.43 -5.79
C VAL A 266 12.41 -1.64 -6.54
N ALA A 267 12.52 -2.72 -7.32
CA ALA A 267 13.70 -3.01 -8.13
C ALA A 267 13.99 -1.91 -9.14
N GLN A 268 12.96 -1.35 -9.78
CA GLN A 268 13.09 -0.20 -10.68
C GLN A 268 13.65 1.03 -9.95
N ALA A 269 13.12 1.37 -8.77
CA ALA A 269 13.62 2.51 -7.99
C ALA A 269 15.09 2.32 -7.58
N ILE A 270 15.49 1.10 -7.22
CA ILE A 270 16.89 0.76 -6.92
C ILE A 270 17.76 0.93 -8.17
N ALA A 271 17.36 0.35 -9.31
CA ALA A 271 18.15 0.34 -10.52
C ALA A 271 18.29 1.72 -11.18
N GLU A 272 17.18 2.48 -11.27
CA GLU A 272 17.14 3.74 -12.02
C GLU A 272 17.50 4.96 -11.17
N GLN A 273 17.20 4.92 -9.86
CA GLN A 273 17.37 6.09 -8.99
C GLN A 273 18.49 5.90 -7.96
N GLY A 274 19.08 4.70 -7.86
CA GLY A 274 20.12 4.39 -6.88
C GLY A 274 19.60 4.43 -5.43
N ALA A 275 18.34 4.07 -5.23
CA ALA A 275 17.72 4.08 -3.90
C ALA A 275 18.40 3.06 -2.99
N ASP A 276 18.71 3.46 -1.75
CA ASP A 276 19.17 2.57 -0.67
C ASP A 276 18.12 2.39 0.45
N PHE A 277 17.05 3.22 0.42
CA PHE A 277 15.82 3.05 1.18
C PHE A 277 14.62 3.37 0.29
N VAL A 278 13.62 2.49 0.25
CA VAL A 278 12.39 2.63 -0.53
C VAL A 278 11.19 2.37 0.36
N TYR A 279 10.13 3.14 0.20
CA TYR A 279 8.83 2.85 0.81
C TYR A 279 7.68 3.12 -0.15
N THR A 280 6.53 2.50 0.11
CA THR A 280 5.36 2.56 -0.77
C THR A 280 4.10 3.01 -0.02
N ASP A 281 3.05 3.35 -0.76
CA ASP A 281 1.72 3.49 -0.20
C ASP A 281 1.14 2.12 0.18
N GLU A 282 0.18 2.14 1.10
CA GLU A 282 -0.49 0.94 1.59
C GLU A 282 -2.00 1.13 1.68
N VAL A 283 -2.73 0.03 1.74
CA VAL A 283 -4.19 0.04 1.94
C VAL A 283 -4.59 -1.04 2.94
N THR A 284 -5.46 -0.69 3.86
CA THR A 284 -6.02 -1.65 4.82
C THR A 284 -7.19 -2.41 4.20
N PHE A 285 -7.33 -3.69 4.57
CA PHE A 285 -8.48 -4.50 4.17
C PHE A 285 -8.99 -5.36 5.35
N GLU A 286 -10.26 -5.75 5.30
CA GLU A 286 -10.91 -6.60 6.31
C GLU A 286 -11.41 -7.89 5.68
N GLY A 287 -11.05 -9.04 6.27
CA GLY A 287 -11.48 -10.35 5.80
C GLY A 287 -10.90 -10.72 4.43
N ASP A 288 -11.57 -10.33 3.35
CA ASP A 288 -11.10 -10.53 1.96
C ASP A 288 -10.53 -9.22 1.40
N ILE A 289 -9.50 -9.33 0.58
CA ILE A 289 -8.85 -8.23 -0.13
C ILE A 289 -9.80 -7.40 -1.04
N ASP A 290 -11.01 -7.89 -1.30
CA ASP A 290 -12.06 -7.11 -1.97
C ASP A 290 -12.71 -6.06 -1.04
N HIS A 291 -12.45 -6.12 0.28
CA HIS A 291 -12.97 -5.17 1.27
C HIS A 291 -11.89 -4.22 1.75
N LEU A 292 -11.45 -3.33 0.85
CA LEU A 292 -10.50 -2.27 1.19
C LEU A 292 -11.19 -1.22 2.07
N THR A 293 -10.50 -0.80 3.14
CA THR A 293 -11.09 0.09 4.16
C THR A 293 -10.41 1.45 4.24
N VAL A 294 -9.10 1.52 4.48
CA VAL A 294 -8.37 2.78 4.63
C VAL A 294 -7.20 2.83 3.66
N TYR A 295 -7.10 3.92 2.91
CA TYR A 295 -6.01 4.18 1.98
C TYR A 295 -5.00 5.09 2.67
N HIS A 296 -3.74 4.65 2.76
CA HIS A 296 -2.64 5.41 3.33
C HIS A 296 -1.73 5.89 2.21
N PHE A 297 -2.05 7.08 1.68
CA PHE A 297 -1.18 7.79 0.76
C PHE A 297 -0.13 8.55 1.55
N LYS A 298 1.12 8.30 1.27
CA LYS A 298 2.25 8.82 2.04
C LYS A 298 2.89 10.00 1.30
N PRO A 299 3.42 10.99 2.03
CA PRO A 299 4.22 12.04 1.40
C PRO A 299 5.59 11.50 0.98
N ASP A 300 6.28 12.24 0.12
CA ASP A 300 7.71 12.08 -0.06
C ASP A 300 8.45 12.24 1.28
N TYR A 301 9.68 11.71 1.36
CA TYR A 301 10.40 11.66 2.63
C TYR A 301 10.57 13.05 3.27
N MET A 302 10.07 13.17 4.47
CA MET A 302 10.15 14.36 5.32
C MET A 302 10.56 13.95 6.74
N LEU A 303 11.76 14.33 7.15
CA LEU A 303 12.32 13.93 8.45
C LEU A 303 11.45 14.40 9.63
N ASP A 304 10.96 15.65 9.60
CA ASP A 304 10.15 16.18 10.69
C ASP A 304 8.78 15.49 10.80
N ASN A 305 8.21 15.09 9.67
CA ASN A 305 7.01 14.27 9.67
C ASN A 305 7.28 12.88 10.24
N LEU A 306 8.39 12.24 9.85
CA LEU A 306 8.77 10.92 10.38
C LEU A 306 9.03 10.96 11.89
N ARG A 307 9.61 12.06 12.42
CA ARG A 307 9.82 12.24 13.87
C ARG A 307 8.53 12.42 14.66
N SER A 308 7.48 12.88 14.00
CA SER A 308 6.17 13.15 14.62
C SER A 308 5.19 11.98 14.46
N ASN A 309 5.37 11.18 13.43
CA ASN A 309 4.42 10.16 13.01
C ASN A 309 5.12 9.05 12.21
N THR A 310 4.90 7.80 12.58
CA THR A 310 5.42 6.64 11.84
C THR A 310 4.63 6.40 10.55
N TYR A 311 4.79 7.26 9.56
CA TYR A 311 4.04 7.16 8.30
C TYR A 311 4.64 6.19 7.29
N ILE A 312 5.93 5.81 7.42
CA ILE A 312 6.61 4.94 6.44
C ILE A 312 6.04 3.53 6.47
N CYS A 313 5.86 2.90 7.62
CA CYS A 313 5.30 1.54 7.84
C CYS A 313 5.64 0.52 6.73
N HIS A 314 4.66 0.10 5.98
CA HIS A 314 4.75 -0.94 4.95
C HIS A 314 4.47 -0.35 3.54
N LEU A 315 5.02 -0.85 2.46
CA LEU A 315 6.18 -1.72 2.39
C LEU A 315 7.44 -0.87 2.55
N SER A 316 8.37 -1.29 3.38
CA SER A 316 9.69 -0.67 3.46
C SER A 316 10.77 -1.65 2.98
N VAL A 317 11.71 -1.14 2.16
CA VAL A 317 12.81 -1.91 1.61
C VAL A 317 14.10 -1.11 1.73
N PHE A 318 15.15 -1.70 2.25
CA PHE A 318 16.42 -1.02 2.49
C PHE A 318 17.61 -1.92 2.17
N SER A 319 18.75 -1.32 1.85
CA SER A 319 19.95 -2.10 1.56
C SER A 319 20.51 -2.76 2.83
N ALA A 320 21.03 -3.99 2.69
CA ALA A 320 21.69 -4.71 3.77
C ALA A 320 22.91 -3.93 4.29
N LYS A 321 23.60 -3.16 3.42
CA LYS A 321 24.69 -2.25 3.81
C LYS A 321 24.19 -1.14 4.73
N LEU A 322 23.03 -0.57 4.42
CA LEU A 322 22.41 0.48 5.24
C LEU A 322 21.99 -0.09 6.61
N LEU A 323 21.40 -1.29 6.65
CA LEU A 323 21.07 -1.99 7.90
C LEU A 323 22.33 -2.19 8.76
N ALA A 324 23.41 -2.70 8.18
CA ALA A 324 24.69 -2.90 8.89
C ALA A 324 25.26 -1.58 9.44
N ALA A 325 25.12 -0.48 8.71
CA ALA A 325 25.61 0.83 9.13
C ALA A 325 24.85 1.43 10.36
N VAL A 326 23.68 0.89 10.70
CA VAL A 326 22.86 1.34 11.83
C VAL A 326 22.78 0.34 12.99
N GLY A 327 23.62 -0.70 12.96
CA GLY A 327 23.71 -1.72 14.01
C GLY A 327 23.31 -3.13 13.55
N GLY A 328 22.66 -3.25 12.40
CA GLY A 328 22.32 -4.53 11.78
C GLY A 328 21.09 -5.24 12.35
N ASP A 329 20.31 -4.58 13.20
CA ASP A 329 19.25 -5.21 13.97
C ASP A 329 18.07 -4.28 14.31
N GLU A 330 16.93 -4.87 14.62
CA GLU A 330 15.86 -4.28 15.42
C GLU A 330 16.18 -4.42 16.91
N ARG A 331 15.90 -3.40 17.69
CA ARG A 331 16.21 -3.36 19.10
C ARG A 331 15.03 -3.82 19.96
N ALA A 332 15.20 -4.89 20.72
CA ALA A 332 14.17 -5.47 21.59
C ALA A 332 13.59 -4.49 22.63
N ALA A 333 14.35 -3.44 22.99
CA ALA A 333 13.86 -2.38 23.87
C ALA A 333 12.67 -1.59 23.29
N PHE A 334 12.45 -1.69 21.96
CA PHE A 334 11.39 -1.02 21.24
C PHE A 334 10.34 -1.99 20.70
N ASN A 335 10.20 -3.20 21.27
CA ASN A 335 9.14 -4.11 20.85
C ASN A 335 7.76 -3.43 20.86
N GLY A 336 7.05 -3.51 19.72
CA GLY A 336 5.79 -2.79 19.45
C GLY A 336 5.97 -1.45 18.69
N SER A 337 7.21 -0.96 18.56
CA SER A 337 7.61 0.19 17.72
C SER A 337 9.04 0.00 17.18
N GLN A 338 9.48 -1.25 17.06
CA GLN A 338 10.83 -1.66 16.64
C GLN A 338 11.12 -1.23 15.18
N ASP A 339 10.13 -1.29 14.32
CA ASP A 339 10.16 -0.82 12.94
C ASP A 339 10.36 0.70 12.86
N TYR A 340 9.66 1.46 13.70
CA TYR A 340 9.81 2.91 13.76
C TYR A 340 11.21 3.33 14.22
N ASP A 341 11.74 2.70 15.29
CA ASP A 341 13.12 2.89 15.72
C ASP A 341 14.11 2.57 14.59
N LEU A 342 13.89 1.46 13.89
CA LEU A 342 14.74 1.06 12.77
C LEU A 342 14.68 2.09 11.63
N TYR A 343 13.48 2.56 11.24
CA TYR A 343 13.32 3.54 10.16
C TYR A 343 13.97 4.88 10.48
N LEU A 344 13.88 5.36 11.72
CA LEU A 344 14.58 6.57 12.15
C LEU A 344 16.10 6.43 11.97
N ARG A 345 16.68 5.30 12.41
CA ARG A 345 18.13 5.04 12.23
C ARG A 345 18.53 4.89 10.78
N LEU A 346 17.75 4.14 9.98
CA LEU A 346 18.02 3.92 8.56
C LEU A 346 17.96 5.23 7.78
N THR A 347 16.91 6.04 7.98
CA THR A 347 16.73 7.28 7.23
C THR A 347 17.75 8.36 7.57
N GLU A 348 18.37 8.31 8.76
CA GLU A 348 19.52 9.17 9.10
C GLU A 348 20.79 8.84 8.31
N LYS A 349 20.94 7.61 7.84
CA LYS A 349 22.14 7.12 7.14
C LYS A 349 21.92 6.88 5.65
N ALA A 350 20.68 6.84 5.23
CA ALA A 350 20.35 6.61 3.83
C ALA A 350 20.87 7.73 2.93
N HIS A 351 21.44 7.36 1.80
CA HIS A 351 21.91 8.31 0.78
C HIS A 351 20.79 8.72 -0.17
N LYS A 352 19.88 7.78 -0.48
CA LYS A 352 18.77 8.01 -1.39
C LYS A 352 17.51 7.29 -0.92
N ILE A 353 16.61 8.07 -0.37
CA ILE A 353 15.26 7.60 0.02
C ILE A 353 14.32 7.87 -1.14
N VAL A 354 13.54 6.86 -1.55
CA VAL A 354 12.56 6.96 -2.63
C VAL A 354 11.20 6.52 -2.14
N HIS A 355 10.21 7.37 -2.31
CA HIS A 355 8.81 7.05 -2.15
C HIS A 355 8.25 6.55 -3.50
N ILE A 356 7.53 5.44 -3.49
CA ILE A 356 6.79 4.93 -4.64
C ILE A 356 5.30 5.18 -4.37
N PRO A 357 4.66 6.16 -5.02
CA PRO A 357 3.27 6.54 -4.75
C PRO A 357 2.28 5.55 -5.39
N HIS A 358 2.42 4.30 -5.02
CA HIS A 358 1.54 3.21 -5.46
C HIS A 358 1.15 2.35 -4.27
N LEU A 359 -0.12 1.93 -4.21
CA LEU A 359 -0.65 1.00 -3.22
C LEU A 359 -0.09 -0.41 -3.51
N LEU A 360 1.05 -0.74 -2.90
CA LEU A 360 1.78 -1.98 -3.17
C LEU A 360 1.77 -2.95 -1.99
N TYR A 361 1.17 -2.55 -0.88
CA TYR A 361 1.05 -3.33 0.33
C TYR A 361 -0.40 -3.33 0.82
N TYR A 362 -0.91 -4.50 1.16
CA TYR A 362 -2.25 -4.72 1.69
C TYR A 362 -2.15 -5.15 3.13
N TRP A 363 -2.47 -4.24 4.02
CA TRP A 363 -2.44 -4.43 5.46
C TRP A 363 -3.76 -5.01 5.95
N ARG A 364 -3.71 -6.19 6.56
CA ARG A 364 -4.90 -6.86 7.10
C ARG A 364 -5.31 -6.23 8.43
N SER A 365 -6.53 -5.68 8.48
CA SER A 365 -7.15 -5.27 9.73
C SER A 365 -7.74 -6.49 10.43
N SER A 366 -7.26 -6.79 11.62
CA SER A 366 -7.74 -7.87 12.47
C SER A 366 -8.05 -7.33 13.86
N PRO A 367 -9.10 -7.82 14.56
CA PRO A 367 -9.35 -7.47 15.96
C PRO A 367 -8.21 -7.83 16.90
N THR A 368 -7.31 -8.72 16.48
CA THR A 368 -6.12 -9.17 17.24
C THR A 368 -4.84 -8.44 16.82
N SER A 369 -4.92 -7.51 15.87
CA SER A 369 -3.76 -6.72 15.43
C SER A 369 -3.26 -5.82 16.56
N VAL A 370 -1.93 -5.73 16.71
CA VAL A 370 -1.28 -4.85 17.70
C VAL A 370 -1.69 -3.38 17.52
N ALA A 371 -1.99 -2.97 16.30
CA ALA A 371 -2.46 -1.63 15.97
C ALA A 371 -3.92 -1.35 16.42
N SER A 372 -4.65 -2.34 16.90
CA SER A 372 -6.04 -2.22 17.36
C SER A 372 -6.17 -1.99 18.87
N ASN A 373 -5.07 -2.01 19.63
CA ASN A 373 -5.02 -1.86 21.10
C ASN A 373 -4.49 -0.49 21.53
#